data_fc42165868c6dbc0f0cfb201731549fa
#
_entry.id   fc42165868c6dbc0f0cfb201731549fa
#
_cell.length_a   1.000
_cell.length_b   1.000
_cell.length_c   1.000
_cell.angle_alpha   90.00
_cell.angle_beta   90.00
_cell.angle_gamma   90.00
#
_symmetry.space_group_name_H-M   'P 1'
#
loop_
_entity.id
_entity.type
_entity.pdbx_description
1 polymer ?
#
loop_
_entity_poly.entity_id
_entity_poly.type
_entity_poly.pdbx_seq_one_letter_code
_entity_poly.pdbx_strand_id
1 'polypeptide(L)'
;MNRYLKFGSLFFSFLLILIIGSLVYIQMILPDVGNPPENMRLSTSSETLNRGKYLANHVMICIDCHSQRDFSLFSGPPIPGTEGSGGEVFDHAMGFPGTFISPNITPAHLTSYSDGELFRLITTGVKKDGDPIFPIMPYANYGKMDKEDILSVIAYIRTLSPIEKVQPTSEPDFPFSLIMRTIPQRAEFSTRPPESDAIAYGKYLVNAAACNDCHTKFENGKYTGEHLAGGRVFNMPDGNILTSPNLTPHKTGLGNWTKEQFIERFKQYEDRNKLGKVQAGEMQTIMPWNMYAGMTVKDLGAIYTYIQSLKPVDNQVNKFLKAESL
;
A
#
# COMPACT_ATOMS: atom_id res chain seq x y z
N MET A 1 -16.22 -52.59 21.78
CA MET A 1 -15.85 -51.44 20.88
C MET A 1 -14.63 -51.89 20.06
N ASN A 2 -14.77 -51.89 18.74
CA ASN A 2 -13.80 -52.47 17.82
C ASN A 2 -12.45 -51.69 17.89
N ARG A 3 -11.30 -52.38 17.89
CA ARG A 3 -9.98 -51.78 18.06
C ARG A 3 -9.75 -50.64 17.04
N TYR A 4 -10.25 -50.77 15.83
CA TYR A 4 -10.21 -49.75 14.79
C TYR A 4 -11.03 -48.49 15.12
N LEU A 5 -12.18 -48.67 15.80
CA LEU A 5 -12.98 -47.54 16.26
C LEU A 5 -12.25 -46.73 17.34
N LYS A 6 -11.53 -47.39 18.27
CA LYS A 6 -10.72 -46.72 19.29
C LYS A 6 -9.55 -45.93 18.68
N PHE A 7 -8.84 -46.53 17.71
CA PHE A 7 -7.77 -45.80 17.03
C PHE A 7 -8.28 -44.63 16.18
N GLY A 8 -9.41 -44.81 15.49
CA GLY A 8 -10.04 -43.72 14.73
C GLY A 8 -10.50 -42.59 15.65
N SER A 9 -11.10 -42.89 16.80
CA SER A 9 -11.51 -41.87 17.79
C SER A 9 -10.29 -41.11 18.36
N LEU A 10 -9.20 -41.82 18.71
CA LEU A 10 -7.99 -41.18 19.24
C LEU A 10 -7.33 -40.28 18.18
N PHE A 11 -7.25 -40.74 16.93
CA PHE A 11 -6.72 -39.92 15.84
C PHE A 11 -7.56 -38.65 15.60
N PHE A 12 -8.89 -38.79 15.59
CA PHE A 12 -9.79 -37.66 15.42
C PHE A 12 -9.71 -36.66 16.59
N SER A 13 -9.62 -37.17 17.84
CA SER A 13 -9.42 -36.31 19.01
C SER A 13 -8.07 -35.56 18.95
N PHE A 14 -7.02 -36.24 18.54
CA PHE A 14 -5.70 -35.60 18.36
C PHE A 14 -5.74 -34.51 17.29
N LEU A 15 -6.37 -34.76 16.14
CA LEU A 15 -6.53 -33.78 15.07
C LEU A 15 -7.35 -32.56 15.54
N LEU A 16 -8.41 -32.81 16.30
CA LEU A 16 -9.23 -31.72 16.87
C LEU A 16 -8.43 -30.86 17.85
N ILE A 17 -7.62 -31.47 18.70
CA ILE A 17 -6.73 -30.73 19.61
C ILE A 17 -5.72 -29.87 18.85
N LEU A 18 -5.14 -30.39 17.76
CA LEU A 18 -4.23 -29.63 16.91
C LEU A 18 -4.92 -28.43 16.25
N ILE A 19 -6.14 -28.63 15.72
CA ILE A 19 -6.93 -27.57 15.12
C ILE A 19 -7.26 -26.50 16.16
N ILE A 20 -7.80 -26.88 17.32
CA ILE A 20 -8.11 -25.93 18.39
C ILE A 20 -6.86 -25.20 18.87
N GLY A 21 -5.75 -25.92 19.09
CA GLY A 21 -4.47 -25.33 19.49
C GLY A 21 -3.96 -24.32 18.47
N SER A 22 -4.07 -24.63 17.17
CA SER A 22 -3.68 -23.72 16.09
C SER A 22 -4.57 -22.47 16.05
N LEU A 23 -5.89 -22.62 16.21
CA LEU A 23 -6.82 -21.49 16.24
C LEU A 23 -6.56 -20.59 17.46
N VAL A 24 -6.33 -21.18 18.64
CA VAL A 24 -5.97 -20.43 19.85
C VAL A 24 -4.65 -19.69 19.64
N TYR A 25 -3.65 -20.34 19.07
CA TYR A 25 -2.36 -19.69 18.76
C TYR A 25 -2.54 -18.50 17.82
N ILE A 26 -3.26 -18.67 16.70
CA ILE A 26 -3.53 -17.60 15.74
C ILE A 26 -4.28 -16.44 16.40
N GLN A 27 -5.27 -16.73 17.23
CA GLN A 27 -6.14 -15.72 17.83
C GLN A 27 -5.47 -14.97 18.99
N MET A 28 -4.66 -15.65 19.80
CA MET A 28 -4.13 -15.11 21.06
C MET A 28 -2.67 -14.62 20.97
N ILE A 29 -1.89 -15.20 20.05
CA ILE A 29 -0.45 -14.93 19.96
C ILE A 29 -0.10 -14.08 18.74
N LEU A 30 -0.82 -14.31 17.60
CA LEU A 30 -0.52 -13.56 16.37
C LEU A 30 -1.41 -12.31 16.24
N PRO A 31 -0.90 -11.25 15.60
CA PRO A 31 0.46 -11.11 15.06
C PRO A 31 1.52 -10.78 16.13
N ASP A 32 2.70 -11.42 16.05
CA ASP A 32 3.86 -11.11 16.92
C ASP A 32 4.82 -10.14 16.23
N VAL A 33 4.55 -8.85 16.36
CA VAL A 33 5.38 -7.77 15.79
C VAL A 33 6.12 -6.96 16.86
N GLY A 34 5.98 -7.33 18.14
CA GLY A 34 6.50 -6.58 19.28
C GLY A 34 5.56 -5.48 19.77
N ASN A 35 5.87 -4.93 20.92
CA ASN A 35 5.13 -3.83 21.51
C ASN A 35 5.36 -2.52 20.78
N PRO A 36 4.39 -1.59 20.81
CA PRO A 36 4.63 -0.24 20.32
C PRO A 36 5.75 0.42 21.15
N PRO A 37 6.64 1.18 20.50
CA PRO A 37 7.69 1.91 21.23
C PRO A 37 7.07 2.88 22.24
N GLU A 38 7.60 2.88 23.45
CA GLU A 38 7.19 3.83 24.48
C GLU A 38 7.98 5.15 24.35
N ASN A 39 7.38 6.23 24.83
CA ASN A 39 8.04 7.54 24.95
C ASN A 39 8.61 8.09 23.63
N MET A 40 8.03 7.78 22.49
CA MET A 40 8.40 8.40 21.22
C MET A 40 8.13 9.91 21.27
N ARG A 41 9.10 10.69 20.81
CA ARG A 41 8.96 12.13 20.67
C ARG A 41 9.08 12.51 19.21
N LEU A 42 8.05 13.16 18.69
CA LEU A 42 8.07 13.70 17.36
C LEU A 42 8.76 15.05 17.32
N SER A 43 9.66 15.25 16.37
CA SER A 43 10.15 16.59 16.07
C SER A 43 9.07 17.38 15.32
N THR A 44 8.88 18.62 15.73
CA THR A 44 7.97 19.58 15.06
C THR A 44 8.73 20.65 14.29
N SER A 45 10.03 20.41 14.00
CA SER A 45 10.81 21.33 13.18
C SER A 45 10.21 21.45 11.78
N SER A 46 10.38 22.61 11.15
CA SER A 46 9.91 22.84 9.78
C SER A 46 10.47 21.83 8.80
N GLU A 47 11.70 21.39 9.00
CA GLU A 47 12.33 20.36 8.17
C GLU A 47 11.59 19.01 8.28
N THR A 48 11.33 18.54 9.51
CA THR A 48 10.59 17.30 9.79
C THR A 48 9.18 17.37 9.19
N LEU A 49 8.46 18.46 9.44
CA LEU A 49 7.08 18.61 8.95
C LEU A 49 7.03 18.69 7.42
N ASN A 50 7.95 19.41 6.79
CA ASN A 50 8.03 19.48 5.32
C ASN A 50 8.39 18.11 4.72
N ARG A 51 9.33 17.37 5.34
CA ARG A 51 9.65 16.02 4.90
C ARG A 51 8.45 15.09 5.04
N GLY A 52 7.76 15.10 6.17
CA GLY A 52 6.56 14.30 6.41
C GLY A 52 5.43 14.64 5.43
N LYS A 53 5.20 15.93 5.18
CA LYS A 53 4.24 16.40 4.17
C LYS A 53 4.58 15.87 2.79
N TYR A 54 5.84 15.97 2.38
CA TYR A 54 6.29 15.48 1.09
C TYR A 54 6.09 13.97 0.95
N LEU A 55 6.50 13.20 1.95
CA LEU A 55 6.33 11.74 1.94
C LEU A 55 4.85 11.34 1.93
N ALA A 56 4.03 11.91 2.80
CA ALA A 56 2.62 11.55 2.93
C ALA A 56 1.78 11.91 1.71
N ASN A 57 2.14 12.97 0.98
CA ASN A 57 1.39 13.41 -0.20
C ASN A 57 1.94 12.86 -1.52
N HIS A 58 3.27 12.67 -1.64
CA HIS A 58 3.88 12.45 -2.96
C HIS A 58 4.69 11.16 -3.09
N VAL A 59 5.09 10.52 -1.99
CA VAL A 59 5.89 9.29 -2.04
C VAL A 59 5.12 8.10 -1.48
N MET A 60 4.75 8.13 -0.20
CA MET A 60 3.95 7.11 0.46
C MET A 60 2.46 7.25 0.15
N ILE A 61 2.05 8.41 -0.35
CA ILE A 61 0.70 8.77 -0.79
C ILE A 61 -0.42 8.45 0.22
N CYS A 62 -0.14 8.62 1.51
CA CYS A 62 -1.12 8.39 2.58
C CYS A 62 -2.44 9.13 2.31
N ILE A 63 -2.32 10.39 1.87
CA ILE A 63 -3.46 11.30 1.60
C ILE A 63 -4.31 10.81 0.42
N ASP A 64 -3.77 10.00 -0.51
CA ASP A 64 -4.57 9.46 -1.61
C ASP A 64 -5.68 8.52 -1.09
N CYS A 65 -5.29 7.40 -0.46
CA CYS A 65 -6.25 6.42 0.06
C CYS A 65 -7.02 6.91 1.28
N HIS A 66 -6.43 7.80 2.08
CA HIS A 66 -7.07 8.35 3.28
C HIS A 66 -7.82 9.66 3.04
N SER A 67 -8.31 9.91 1.82
CA SER A 67 -9.19 11.04 1.47
C SER A 67 -10.38 10.54 0.64
N GLN A 68 -11.35 11.39 0.40
CA GLN A 68 -12.35 11.12 -0.63
C GLN A 68 -11.74 11.40 -1.99
N ARG A 69 -12.02 10.54 -2.98
CA ARG A 69 -11.44 10.64 -4.32
C ARG A 69 -12.50 10.96 -5.36
N ASP A 70 -12.10 11.74 -6.37
CA ASP A 70 -12.96 12.13 -7.48
C ASP A 70 -12.66 11.29 -8.72
N PHE A 71 -13.27 10.12 -8.83
CA PHE A 71 -13.11 9.23 -9.97
C PHE A 71 -13.81 9.69 -11.26
N SER A 72 -14.48 10.87 -11.26
CA SER A 72 -14.88 11.52 -12.49
C SER A 72 -13.71 12.15 -13.25
N LEU A 73 -12.57 12.31 -12.57
CA LEU A 73 -11.30 12.76 -13.13
C LEU A 73 -10.32 11.59 -13.26
N PHE A 74 -9.46 11.65 -14.27
CA PHE A 74 -8.42 10.64 -14.47
C PHE A 74 -7.52 10.50 -13.24
N SER A 75 -7.22 9.24 -12.84
CA SER A 75 -6.45 8.90 -11.65
C SER A 75 -7.18 9.13 -10.29
N GLY A 76 -8.42 9.60 -10.29
CA GLY A 76 -9.21 9.79 -9.07
C GLY A 76 -8.48 10.64 -8.00
N PRO A 77 -8.14 11.90 -8.26
CA PRO A 77 -7.39 12.70 -7.29
C PRO A 77 -8.21 12.96 -6.01
N PRO A 78 -7.56 13.17 -4.85
CA PRO A 78 -8.25 13.53 -3.61
C PRO A 78 -9.12 14.79 -3.78
N ILE A 79 -10.32 14.79 -3.22
CA ILE A 79 -11.20 15.98 -3.19
C ILE A 79 -10.63 16.97 -2.18
N PRO A 80 -10.35 18.22 -2.57
CA PRO A 80 -9.84 19.25 -1.65
C PRO A 80 -10.71 19.42 -0.41
N GLY A 81 -10.07 19.53 0.76
CA GLY A 81 -10.75 19.67 2.05
C GLY A 81 -11.17 18.34 2.68
N THR A 82 -10.83 17.20 2.06
CA THR A 82 -11.09 15.87 2.62
C THR A 82 -9.82 15.12 3.02
N GLU A 83 -8.68 15.82 3.03
CA GLU A 83 -7.36 15.23 3.27
C GLU A 83 -7.31 14.53 4.63
N GLY A 84 -7.09 13.24 4.61
CA GLY A 84 -7.04 12.40 5.79
C GLY A 84 -8.40 11.92 6.31
N SER A 85 -9.55 12.33 5.74
CA SER A 85 -10.88 11.93 6.23
C SER A 85 -11.20 10.44 6.06
N GLY A 86 -10.44 9.71 5.24
CA GLY A 86 -10.69 8.33 4.90
C GLY A 86 -11.94 8.12 4.04
N GLY A 87 -12.34 6.85 3.91
CA GLY A 87 -13.59 6.45 3.29
C GLY A 87 -13.44 5.81 1.91
N GLU A 88 -12.23 5.56 1.42
CA GLU A 88 -12.04 4.72 0.24
C GLU A 88 -12.38 3.26 0.58
N VAL A 89 -13.13 2.61 -0.31
CA VAL A 89 -13.64 1.25 -0.14
C VAL A 89 -12.94 0.30 -1.10
N PHE A 90 -12.51 -0.83 -0.59
CA PHE A 90 -11.91 -1.93 -1.32
C PHE A 90 -12.69 -3.20 -0.99
N ASP A 91 -13.42 -3.74 -1.96
CA ASP A 91 -14.39 -4.80 -1.73
C ASP A 91 -14.30 -5.95 -2.75
N HIS A 92 -15.29 -6.83 -2.71
CA HIS A 92 -15.39 -8.01 -3.58
C HIS A 92 -15.46 -7.65 -5.07
N ALA A 93 -16.03 -6.50 -5.45
CA ALA A 93 -16.09 -6.07 -6.85
C ALA A 93 -14.66 -5.81 -7.41
N MET A 94 -13.74 -5.43 -6.54
CA MET A 94 -12.32 -5.26 -6.86
C MET A 94 -11.50 -6.54 -6.62
N GLY A 95 -12.12 -7.64 -6.18
CA GLY A 95 -11.47 -8.92 -5.92
C GLY A 95 -10.86 -9.06 -4.52
N PHE A 96 -11.25 -8.23 -3.56
CA PHE A 96 -10.77 -8.33 -2.19
C PHE A 96 -11.59 -9.33 -1.36
N PRO A 97 -10.96 -10.04 -0.40
CA PRO A 97 -11.63 -11.03 0.45
C PRO A 97 -12.31 -10.37 1.66
N GLY A 98 -13.27 -9.50 1.41
CA GLY A 98 -14.02 -8.71 2.38
C GLY A 98 -14.22 -7.27 1.93
N THR A 99 -14.74 -6.44 2.83
CA THR A 99 -14.87 -4.99 2.63
C THR A 99 -13.88 -4.27 3.54
N PHE A 100 -12.93 -3.57 2.93
CA PHE A 100 -11.88 -2.81 3.65
C PHE A 100 -12.07 -1.33 3.39
N ILE A 101 -12.04 -0.53 4.45
CA ILE A 101 -12.31 0.90 4.39
C ILE A 101 -11.12 1.65 4.97
N SER A 102 -10.58 2.61 4.23
CA SER A 102 -9.49 3.45 4.73
C SER A 102 -10.01 4.32 5.88
N PRO A 103 -9.36 4.27 7.06
CA PRO A 103 -9.81 5.05 8.22
C PRO A 103 -9.50 6.54 8.06
N ASN A 104 -10.19 7.35 8.86
CA ASN A 104 -9.84 8.75 9.08
C ASN A 104 -8.50 8.81 9.84
N ILE A 105 -7.51 9.48 9.25
CA ILE A 105 -6.17 9.69 9.84
C ILE A 105 -5.94 11.13 10.31
N THR A 106 -6.99 11.97 10.38
CA THR A 106 -6.87 13.28 10.97
C THR A 106 -6.79 13.22 12.50
N PRO A 107 -6.33 14.27 13.18
CA PRO A 107 -6.30 14.34 14.64
C PRO A 107 -7.65 14.01 15.31
N ALA A 108 -8.78 14.32 14.69
CA ALA A 108 -10.10 13.98 15.22
C ALA A 108 -10.27 12.47 15.54
N HIS A 109 -9.67 11.60 14.75
CA HIS A 109 -9.72 10.14 14.96
C HIS A 109 -8.47 9.59 15.66
N LEU A 110 -7.29 10.19 15.42
CA LEU A 110 -6.02 9.68 15.92
C LEU A 110 -5.66 10.11 17.35
N THR A 111 -6.48 10.91 18.03
CA THR A 111 -6.24 11.32 19.43
C THR A 111 -6.12 10.15 20.39
N SER A 112 -6.74 9.03 20.10
CA SER A 112 -6.68 7.81 20.91
C SER A 112 -5.44 6.94 20.67
N TYR A 113 -4.57 7.30 19.73
CA TYR A 113 -3.34 6.61 19.42
C TYR A 113 -2.13 7.39 19.94
N SER A 114 -1.24 6.73 20.68
CA SER A 114 0.09 7.25 20.94
C SER A 114 0.93 7.25 19.65
N ASP A 115 2.03 8.01 19.63
CA ASP A 115 2.92 8.06 18.46
C ASP A 115 3.61 6.70 18.23
N GLY A 116 3.92 5.96 19.30
CA GLY A 116 4.47 4.62 19.19
C GLY A 116 3.47 3.60 18.63
N GLU A 117 2.18 3.70 18.96
CA GLU A 117 1.13 2.87 18.36
C GLU A 117 0.94 3.19 16.88
N LEU A 118 0.98 4.46 16.47
CA LEU A 118 0.96 4.84 15.07
C LEU A 118 2.21 4.35 14.32
N PHE A 119 3.38 4.47 14.95
CA PHE A 119 4.62 3.98 14.38
C PHE A 119 4.55 2.46 14.13
N ARG A 120 4.09 1.68 15.11
CA ARG A 120 3.86 0.24 14.95
C ARG A 120 2.84 -0.03 13.84
N LEU A 121 1.69 0.63 13.85
CA LEU A 121 0.64 0.45 12.85
C LEU A 121 1.15 0.70 11.42
N ILE A 122 1.84 1.82 11.20
CA ILE A 122 2.35 2.19 9.88
C ILE A 122 3.42 1.22 9.39
N THR A 123 4.23 0.66 10.29
CA THR A 123 5.41 -0.15 9.92
C THR A 123 5.19 -1.65 9.99
N THR A 124 4.12 -2.11 10.62
CA THR A 124 3.83 -3.54 10.78
C THR A 124 2.39 -3.94 10.44
N GLY A 125 1.49 -2.97 10.27
CA GLY A 125 0.08 -3.23 10.02
C GLY A 125 -0.71 -3.70 11.24
N VAL A 126 -0.21 -3.47 12.48
CA VAL A 126 -0.89 -3.91 13.71
C VAL A 126 -1.40 -2.71 14.50
N LYS A 127 -2.73 -2.67 14.70
CA LYS A 127 -3.44 -1.64 15.44
C LYS A 127 -3.10 -1.67 16.94
N LYS A 128 -3.51 -0.62 17.68
CA LYS A 128 -3.28 -0.53 19.13
C LYS A 128 -3.88 -1.69 19.93
N ASP A 129 -5.01 -2.23 19.48
CA ASP A 129 -5.71 -3.38 20.05
C ASP A 129 -5.07 -4.74 19.71
N GLY A 130 -4.02 -4.76 18.88
CA GLY A 130 -3.32 -5.96 18.43
C GLY A 130 -3.90 -6.60 17.18
N ASP A 131 -5.00 -6.08 16.63
CA ASP A 131 -5.57 -6.60 15.41
C ASP A 131 -4.82 -6.12 14.16
N PRO A 132 -4.65 -6.98 13.14
CA PRO A 132 -4.01 -6.60 11.90
C PRO A 132 -4.93 -5.76 11.01
N ILE A 133 -4.33 -4.93 10.15
CA ILE A 133 -5.02 -4.33 9.01
C ILE A 133 -4.72 -5.14 7.74
N PHE A 134 -5.59 -4.97 6.75
CA PHE A 134 -5.38 -5.59 5.44
C PHE A 134 -4.14 -4.98 4.73
N PRO A 135 -3.28 -5.81 4.07
CA PRO A 135 -2.02 -5.35 3.49
C PRO A 135 -2.15 -4.52 2.21
N ILE A 136 -3.30 -3.90 1.94
CA ILE A 136 -3.43 -2.87 0.91
C ILE A 136 -2.67 -1.60 1.32
N MET A 137 -2.66 -1.27 2.62
CA MET A 137 -1.69 -0.35 3.17
C MET A 137 -0.31 -1.04 3.16
N PRO A 138 0.69 -0.53 2.46
CA PRO A 138 1.96 -1.24 2.25
C PRO A 138 2.90 -1.13 3.46
N TYR A 139 2.41 -1.50 4.64
CA TYR A 139 3.14 -1.42 5.90
C TYR A 139 4.44 -2.25 5.88
N ALA A 140 4.48 -3.36 5.13
CA ALA A 140 5.69 -4.16 4.99
C ALA A 140 6.81 -3.41 4.24
N ASN A 141 6.46 -2.49 3.34
CA ASN A 141 7.41 -1.59 2.68
C ASN A 141 7.85 -0.47 3.62
N TYR A 142 6.89 0.10 4.36
CA TYR A 142 7.18 1.16 5.33
C TYR A 142 8.04 0.67 6.50
N GLY A 143 7.88 -0.59 6.91
CA GLY A 143 8.73 -1.24 7.91
C GLY A 143 10.20 -1.45 7.49
N LYS A 144 10.53 -1.17 6.22
CA LYS A 144 11.90 -1.20 5.67
C LYS A 144 12.48 0.20 5.42
N MET A 145 11.72 1.24 5.70
CA MET A 145 12.17 2.63 5.52
C MET A 145 13.04 3.10 6.70
N ASP A 146 13.56 4.30 6.57
CA ASP A 146 14.22 5.01 7.65
C ASP A 146 13.18 5.41 8.72
N LYS A 147 13.54 5.20 9.99
CA LYS A 147 12.64 5.54 11.11
C LYS A 147 12.31 7.04 11.14
N GLU A 148 13.26 7.90 10.82
CA GLU A 148 13.07 9.34 10.81
C GLU A 148 12.08 9.77 9.72
N ASP A 149 12.04 9.08 8.56
CA ASP A 149 11.05 9.33 7.53
C ASP A 149 9.64 8.95 8.02
N ILE A 150 9.48 7.83 8.71
CA ILE A 150 8.18 7.43 9.30
C ILE A 150 7.76 8.40 10.41
N LEU A 151 8.67 8.80 11.29
CA LEU A 151 8.39 9.80 12.33
C LEU A 151 7.98 11.15 11.73
N SER A 152 8.62 11.55 10.64
CA SER A 152 8.26 12.77 9.90
C SER A 152 6.83 12.71 9.35
N VAL A 153 6.42 11.55 8.81
CA VAL A 153 5.04 11.32 8.33
C VAL A 153 4.05 11.41 9.49
N ILE A 154 4.33 10.78 10.64
CA ILE A 154 3.45 10.85 11.81
C ILE A 154 3.34 12.31 12.30
N ALA A 155 4.47 13.02 12.40
CA ALA A 155 4.49 14.43 12.78
C ALA A 155 3.60 15.29 11.86
N TYR A 156 3.70 15.09 10.54
CA TYR A 156 2.84 15.79 9.59
C TYR A 156 1.35 15.43 9.74
N ILE A 157 1.02 14.14 9.83
CA ILE A 157 -0.38 13.68 9.99
C ILE A 157 -1.03 14.29 11.23
N ARG A 158 -0.27 14.48 12.32
CA ARG A 158 -0.71 15.16 13.55
C ARG A 158 -1.05 16.64 13.33
N THR A 159 -0.59 17.25 12.23
CA THR A 159 -0.89 18.66 11.88
C THR A 159 -2.06 18.82 10.92
N LEU A 160 -2.65 17.74 10.44
CA LEU A 160 -3.82 17.83 9.55
C LEU A 160 -4.99 18.51 10.26
N SER A 161 -5.83 19.19 9.48
CA SER A 161 -7.07 19.75 10.01
C SER A 161 -7.99 18.64 10.50
N PRO A 162 -8.53 18.72 11.73
CA PRO A 162 -9.44 17.71 12.23
C PRO A 162 -10.72 17.65 11.37
N ILE A 163 -11.13 16.45 10.97
CA ILE A 163 -12.37 16.21 10.23
C ILE A 163 -13.19 15.20 11.05
N GLU A 164 -14.34 15.66 11.57
CA GLU A 164 -15.25 14.82 12.36
C GLU A 164 -16.07 13.90 11.44
N LYS A 165 -15.42 12.83 10.97
CA LYS A 165 -16.06 11.81 10.12
C LYS A 165 -15.67 10.43 10.60
N VAL A 166 -16.66 9.67 11.06
CA VAL A 166 -16.50 8.26 11.43
C VAL A 166 -16.64 7.43 10.15
N GLN A 167 -15.68 6.57 9.91
CA GLN A 167 -15.74 5.61 8.82
C GLN A 167 -16.28 4.26 9.36
N PRO A 168 -16.99 3.48 8.52
CA PRO A 168 -17.38 2.13 8.88
C PRO A 168 -16.16 1.24 9.18
N THR A 169 -16.37 0.19 9.96
CA THR A 169 -15.32 -0.79 10.26
C THR A 169 -15.12 -1.71 9.06
N SER A 170 -13.86 -2.06 8.78
CA SER A 170 -13.54 -3.07 7.77
C SER A 170 -14.00 -4.46 8.23
N GLU A 171 -14.55 -5.24 7.30
CA GLU A 171 -15.13 -6.56 7.53
C GLU A 171 -14.46 -7.61 6.61
N PRO A 172 -13.38 -8.28 7.07
CA PRO A 172 -12.75 -9.36 6.32
C PRO A 172 -13.61 -10.64 6.35
N ASP A 173 -13.67 -11.35 5.23
CA ASP A 173 -14.36 -12.64 5.14
C ASP A 173 -13.71 -13.71 6.00
N PHE A 174 -14.50 -14.71 6.45
CA PHE A 174 -13.95 -15.95 6.98
C PHE A 174 -13.59 -16.91 5.82
N PRO A 175 -12.46 -17.62 5.84
CA PRO A 175 -11.44 -17.67 6.91
C PRO A 175 -10.33 -16.63 6.79
N PHE A 176 -10.42 -15.67 5.85
CA PHE A 176 -9.39 -14.67 5.60
C PHE A 176 -9.10 -13.80 6.84
N SER A 177 -10.11 -13.53 7.67
CA SER A 177 -9.94 -12.84 8.96
C SER A 177 -8.91 -13.50 9.89
N LEU A 178 -8.78 -14.84 9.86
CA LEU A 178 -7.73 -15.57 10.58
C LEU A 178 -6.38 -15.49 9.85
N ILE A 179 -6.39 -15.59 8.51
CA ILE A 179 -5.17 -15.52 7.69
C ILE A 179 -4.50 -14.15 7.87
N MET A 180 -5.27 -13.08 7.93
CA MET A 180 -4.73 -11.73 8.16
C MET A 180 -3.83 -11.64 9.39
N ARG A 181 -4.09 -12.41 10.45
CA ARG A 181 -3.25 -12.40 11.67
C ARG A 181 -1.87 -12.99 11.45
N THR A 182 -1.67 -13.75 10.37
CA THR A 182 -0.38 -14.38 10.04
C THR A 182 0.49 -13.54 9.09
N ILE A 183 -0.04 -12.44 8.55
CA ILE A 183 0.66 -11.63 7.52
C ILE A 183 1.63 -10.60 8.11
N PRO A 184 1.30 -9.85 9.19
CA PRO A 184 2.19 -8.85 9.74
C PRO A 184 3.52 -9.43 10.20
N GLN A 185 4.61 -8.69 9.94
CA GLN A 185 5.96 -9.05 10.32
C GLN A 185 6.61 -7.89 11.09
N ARG A 186 7.64 -8.19 11.85
CA ARG A 186 8.45 -7.18 12.51
C ARG A 186 9.12 -6.28 11.49
N ALA A 187 9.16 -4.98 11.77
CA ALA A 187 9.82 -4.02 10.89
C ALA A 187 11.35 -4.23 10.89
N GLU A 188 11.95 -4.14 9.71
CA GLU A 188 13.39 -4.24 9.46
C GLU A 188 13.92 -2.94 8.86
N PHE A 189 14.04 -1.91 9.69
CA PHE A 189 14.38 -0.56 9.25
C PHE A 189 15.76 -0.48 8.58
N SER A 190 15.86 0.39 7.58
CA SER A 190 17.10 0.76 6.92
C SER A 190 17.33 2.26 7.01
N THR A 191 18.58 2.70 6.98
CA THR A 191 18.91 4.12 6.84
C THR A 191 18.62 4.58 5.43
N ARG A 192 18.03 5.77 5.28
CA ARG A 192 17.82 6.41 3.98
C ARG A 192 19.16 6.62 3.27
N PRO A 193 19.35 6.08 2.07
CA PRO A 193 20.58 6.30 1.32
C PRO A 193 20.75 7.78 0.96
N PRO A 194 21.99 8.27 0.81
CA PRO A 194 22.23 9.62 0.35
C PRO A 194 21.73 9.80 -1.10
N GLU A 195 21.17 10.97 -1.39
CA GLU A 195 20.65 11.31 -2.73
C GLU A 195 21.72 11.31 -3.83
N SER A 196 23.01 11.36 -3.46
CA SER A 196 24.14 11.21 -4.38
C SER A 196 24.30 9.78 -4.91
N ASP A 197 23.83 8.77 -4.20
CA ASP A 197 23.72 7.41 -4.70
C ASP A 197 22.34 7.22 -5.33
N ALA A 198 22.20 7.61 -6.58
CA ALA A 198 20.92 7.61 -7.28
C ALA A 198 20.30 6.21 -7.41
N ILE A 199 21.07 5.13 -7.43
CA ILE A 199 20.55 3.77 -7.50
C ILE A 199 19.98 3.34 -6.15
N ALA A 200 20.75 3.47 -5.08
CA ALA A 200 20.30 3.08 -3.74
C ALA A 200 19.12 3.96 -3.27
N TYR A 201 19.19 5.27 -3.52
CA TYR A 201 18.12 6.20 -3.20
C TYR A 201 16.86 5.95 -4.04
N GLY A 202 17.01 5.69 -5.35
CA GLY A 202 15.90 5.31 -6.22
C GLY A 202 15.21 4.01 -5.78
N LYS A 203 15.99 2.99 -5.36
CA LYS A 203 15.46 1.76 -4.76
C LYS A 203 14.66 2.04 -3.48
N TYR A 204 15.15 2.92 -2.63
CA TYR A 204 14.47 3.35 -1.41
C TYR A 204 13.12 4.01 -1.72
N LEU A 205 13.09 4.93 -2.70
CA LEU A 205 11.85 5.59 -3.15
C LEU A 205 10.86 4.62 -3.79
N VAL A 206 11.32 3.68 -4.63
CA VAL A 206 10.49 2.62 -5.23
C VAL A 206 9.84 1.75 -4.16
N ASN A 207 10.57 1.43 -3.06
CA ASN A 207 10.02 0.74 -1.91
C ASN A 207 8.99 1.62 -1.18
N ALA A 208 9.33 2.87 -0.87
CA ALA A 208 8.45 3.80 -0.16
C ALA A 208 7.15 4.10 -0.93
N ALA A 209 7.23 4.20 -2.25
CA ALA A 209 6.08 4.39 -3.14
C ALA A 209 5.36 3.07 -3.50
N ALA A 210 5.77 1.94 -2.92
CA ALA A 210 5.17 0.62 -3.12
C ALA A 210 5.01 0.21 -4.60
N CYS A 211 5.92 0.67 -5.49
CA CYS A 211 5.82 0.41 -6.93
C CYS A 211 5.76 -1.09 -7.24
N ASN A 212 6.53 -1.91 -6.49
CA ASN A 212 6.56 -3.36 -6.66
C ASN A 212 5.21 -4.01 -6.41
N ASP A 213 4.40 -3.47 -5.49
CA ASP A 213 3.13 -4.08 -5.10
C ASP A 213 2.11 -4.05 -6.23
N CYS A 214 2.18 -3.03 -7.07
CA CYS A 214 1.34 -2.94 -8.27
C CYS A 214 2.05 -3.45 -9.54
N HIS A 215 3.36 -3.24 -9.68
CA HIS A 215 4.09 -3.54 -10.92
C HIS A 215 4.82 -4.89 -10.91
N THR A 216 4.44 -5.81 -10.06
CA THR A 216 4.87 -7.21 -10.10
C THR A 216 3.65 -8.12 -10.07
N LYS A 217 3.61 -9.13 -10.90
CA LYS A 217 2.51 -10.09 -10.94
C LYS A 217 2.33 -10.76 -9.58
N PHE A 218 1.09 -10.73 -9.07
CA PHE A 218 0.74 -11.25 -7.75
C PHE A 218 -0.51 -12.12 -7.87
N GLU A 219 -0.42 -13.36 -7.41
CA GLU A 219 -1.49 -14.36 -7.49
C GLU A 219 -1.46 -15.24 -6.24
N ASN A 220 -2.63 -15.58 -5.73
CA ASN A 220 -2.77 -16.48 -4.57
C ASN A 220 -1.92 -16.07 -3.36
N GLY A 221 -1.88 -14.77 -3.06
CA GLY A 221 -1.17 -14.23 -1.89
C GLY A 221 0.35 -14.12 -2.01
N LYS A 222 0.93 -14.31 -3.21
CA LYS A 222 2.39 -14.24 -3.44
C LYS A 222 2.75 -13.61 -4.79
N TYR A 223 3.94 -13.06 -4.86
CA TYR A 223 4.52 -12.63 -6.13
C TYR A 223 4.90 -13.84 -6.98
N THR A 224 4.39 -13.90 -8.21
CA THR A 224 4.63 -14.98 -9.19
C THR A 224 5.39 -14.47 -10.42
N GLY A 225 5.53 -13.14 -10.58
CA GLY A 225 6.29 -12.52 -11.65
C GLY A 225 7.66 -11.99 -11.21
N GLU A 226 8.47 -11.62 -12.19
CA GLU A 226 9.75 -10.94 -11.97
C GLU A 226 9.51 -9.51 -11.45
N HIS A 227 10.42 -9.05 -10.59
CA HIS A 227 10.36 -7.74 -9.93
C HIS A 227 10.17 -6.59 -10.93
N LEU A 228 9.11 -5.79 -10.71
CA LEU A 228 8.71 -4.66 -11.54
C LEU A 228 8.43 -4.98 -13.02
N ALA A 229 8.25 -6.25 -13.38
CA ALA A 229 7.96 -6.64 -14.76
C ALA A 229 6.48 -6.51 -15.15
N GLY A 230 5.62 -6.00 -14.27
CA GLY A 230 4.20 -5.82 -14.53
C GLY A 230 3.39 -7.11 -14.46
N GLY A 231 2.17 -7.07 -15.00
CA GLY A 231 1.29 -8.25 -15.10
C GLY A 231 0.36 -8.46 -13.92
N ARG A 232 0.32 -7.56 -12.93
CA ARG A 232 -0.72 -7.61 -11.90
C ARG A 232 -2.04 -7.12 -12.46
N VAL A 233 -3.08 -7.92 -12.26
CA VAL A 233 -4.45 -7.66 -12.73
C VAL A 233 -5.25 -6.96 -11.64
N PHE A 234 -6.03 -5.96 -12.04
CA PHE A 234 -6.94 -5.21 -11.19
C PHE A 234 -8.33 -5.19 -11.83
N ASN A 235 -9.31 -5.70 -11.11
CA ASN A 235 -10.71 -5.58 -11.48
C ASN A 235 -11.23 -4.19 -11.09
N MET A 236 -11.81 -3.49 -12.03
CA MET A 236 -12.41 -2.19 -11.80
C MET A 236 -13.90 -2.33 -11.46
N PRO A 237 -14.48 -1.42 -10.64
CA PRO A 237 -15.90 -1.51 -10.26
C PRO A 237 -16.88 -1.50 -11.46
N ASP A 238 -16.49 -0.95 -12.60
CA ASP A 238 -17.27 -0.91 -13.84
C ASP A 238 -17.10 -2.17 -14.70
N GLY A 239 -16.41 -3.20 -14.19
CA GLY A 239 -16.15 -4.47 -14.87
C GLY A 239 -14.96 -4.44 -15.83
N ASN A 240 -14.35 -3.29 -16.06
CA ASN A 240 -13.10 -3.19 -16.82
C ASN A 240 -11.95 -3.90 -16.09
N ILE A 241 -10.92 -4.31 -16.83
CA ILE A 241 -9.72 -4.91 -16.26
C ILE A 241 -8.51 -4.07 -16.62
N LEU A 242 -7.74 -3.69 -15.60
CA LEU A 242 -6.42 -3.09 -15.76
C LEU A 242 -5.34 -4.12 -15.49
N THR A 243 -4.25 -4.05 -16.25
CA THR A 243 -3.04 -4.83 -15.96
C THR A 243 -1.84 -3.90 -15.91
N SER A 244 -1.07 -4.00 -14.83
CA SER A 244 0.09 -3.13 -14.62
C SER A 244 1.16 -3.33 -15.68
N PRO A 245 1.73 -2.25 -16.25
CA PRO A 245 2.78 -2.34 -17.26
C PRO A 245 4.11 -2.82 -16.69
N ASN A 246 4.93 -3.40 -17.57
CA ASN A 246 6.33 -3.69 -17.33
C ASN A 246 7.11 -2.39 -17.15
N LEU A 247 7.86 -2.26 -16.05
CA LEU A 247 8.74 -1.12 -15.78
C LEU A 247 10.21 -1.43 -16.03
N THR A 248 10.59 -2.70 -16.26
CA THR A 248 12.01 -3.06 -16.46
C THR A 248 12.59 -2.44 -17.72
N PRO A 249 13.94 -2.34 -17.84
CA PRO A 249 14.61 -1.74 -18.99
C PRO A 249 14.63 -2.68 -20.21
N HIS A 250 13.48 -3.22 -20.57
CA HIS A 250 13.24 -3.99 -21.79
C HIS A 250 12.38 -3.19 -22.78
N LYS A 251 12.41 -3.53 -24.08
CA LYS A 251 11.60 -2.87 -25.12
C LYS A 251 10.08 -2.93 -24.86
N THR A 252 9.61 -3.94 -24.12
CA THR A 252 8.19 -4.07 -23.69
C THR A 252 7.89 -3.28 -22.41
N GLY A 253 8.91 -2.67 -21.80
CA GLY A 253 8.83 -1.84 -20.61
C GLY A 253 9.37 -0.43 -20.88
N LEU A 254 10.29 0.02 -20.02
CA LEU A 254 10.89 1.36 -20.09
C LEU A 254 12.26 1.40 -20.78
N GLY A 255 12.67 0.35 -21.50
CA GLY A 255 14.00 0.27 -22.14
C GLY A 255 14.26 1.32 -23.21
N ASN A 256 13.21 1.81 -23.87
CA ASN A 256 13.31 2.84 -24.90
C ASN A 256 12.99 4.26 -24.38
N TRP A 257 12.76 4.41 -23.06
CA TRP A 257 12.43 5.70 -22.47
C TRP A 257 13.70 6.45 -22.06
N THR A 258 13.72 7.75 -22.29
CA THR A 258 14.73 8.62 -21.68
C THR A 258 14.29 9.01 -20.27
N LYS A 259 15.23 9.51 -19.47
CA LYS A 259 14.96 10.02 -18.12
C LYS A 259 13.95 11.18 -18.15
N GLU A 260 14.07 12.06 -19.11
CA GLU A 260 13.19 13.21 -19.31
C GLU A 260 11.77 12.76 -19.65
N GLN A 261 11.61 11.79 -20.54
CA GLN A 261 10.29 11.21 -20.87
C GLN A 261 9.64 10.56 -19.66
N PHE A 262 10.42 9.85 -18.81
CA PHE A 262 9.92 9.26 -17.58
C PHE A 262 9.45 10.34 -16.61
N ILE A 263 10.23 11.38 -16.37
CA ILE A 263 9.87 12.49 -15.48
C ILE A 263 8.63 13.22 -16.00
N GLU A 264 8.59 13.55 -17.28
CA GLU A 264 7.45 14.24 -17.90
C GLU A 264 6.17 13.42 -17.83
N ARG A 265 6.28 12.07 -17.92
CA ARG A 265 5.13 11.16 -17.76
C ARG A 265 4.43 11.34 -16.41
N PHE A 266 5.15 11.68 -15.36
CA PHE A 266 4.56 12.02 -14.07
C PHE A 266 4.11 13.48 -14.03
N LYS A 267 4.97 14.40 -14.41
CA LYS A 267 4.77 15.84 -14.26
C LYS A 267 3.56 16.39 -15.03
N GLN A 268 3.16 15.77 -16.13
CA GLN A 268 1.94 16.18 -16.86
C GLN A 268 0.65 16.08 -16.02
N TYR A 269 0.65 15.35 -14.90
CA TYR A 269 -0.50 15.18 -14.01
C TYR A 269 -0.41 16.03 -12.71
N GLU A 270 0.55 16.94 -12.62
CA GLU A 270 0.75 17.77 -11.41
C GLU A 270 -0.38 18.77 -11.19
N ASP A 271 -0.90 19.34 -12.27
CA ASP A 271 -2.02 20.27 -12.20
C ASP A 271 -3.37 19.52 -12.26
N ARG A 272 -4.05 19.43 -11.10
CA ARG A 272 -5.36 18.80 -10.99
C ARG A 272 -6.37 19.34 -12.01
N ASN A 273 -6.34 20.63 -12.32
CA ASN A 273 -7.30 21.28 -13.22
C ASN A 273 -7.13 20.83 -14.68
N LYS A 274 -6.02 20.22 -15.02
CA LYS A 274 -5.72 19.66 -16.34
C LYS A 274 -6.00 18.17 -16.46
N LEU A 275 -6.44 17.51 -15.37
CA LEU A 275 -6.82 16.11 -15.44
C LEU A 275 -8.07 15.95 -16.31
N GLY A 276 -8.02 15.00 -17.25
CA GLY A 276 -9.14 14.70 -18.11
C GLY A 276 -10.33 14.12 -17.33
N LYS A 277 -11.55 14.45 -17.75
CA LYS A 277 -12.75 13.77 -17.27
C LYS A 277 -12.79 12.36 -17.86
N VAL A 278 -13.25 11.40 -17.06
CA VAL A 278 -13.42 10.01 -17.46
C VAL A 278 -14.90 9.70 -17.54
N GLN A 279 -15.38 9.28 -18.74
CA GLN A 279 -16.74 8.88 -18.97
C GLN A 279 -16.94 7.39 -18.67
N ALA A 280 -18.19 6.95 -18.48
CA ALA A 280 -18.50 5.55 -18.30
C ALA A 280 -17.94 4.69 -19.46
N GLY A 281 -17.23 3.61 -19.13
CA GLY A 281 -16.59 2.71 -20.09
C GLY A 281 -15.27 3.22 -20.71
N GLU A 282 -14.80 4.40 -20.32
CA GLU A 282 -13.46 4.86 -20.65
C GLU A 282 -12.42 4.30 -19.66
N MET A 283 -11.15 4.34 -20.04
CA MET A 283 -10.06 3.87 -19.20
C MET A 283 -9.86 4.80 -17.98
N GLN A 284 -10.23 4.32 -16.80
CA GLN A 284 -9.79 4.88 -15.53
C GLN A 284 -8.54 4.16 -15.04
N THR A 285 -7.79 4.74 -14.13
CA THR A 285 -6.58 4.13 -13.54
C THR A 285 -6.57 4.23 -12.03
N ILE A 286 -6.04 3.20 -11.39
CA ILE A 286 -5.73 3.20 -9.95
C ILE A 286 -4.32 3.73 -9.67
N MET A 287 -3.47 3.90 -10.71
CA MET A 287 -2.15 4.51 -10.56
C MET A 287 -2.32 5.97 -10.11
N PRO A 288 -1.81 6.36 -8.94
CA PRO A 288 -2.06 7.68 -8.36
C PRO A 288 -1.14 8.74 -8.97
N TRP A 289 -1.33 8.97 -10.27
CA TRP A 289 -0.49 9.88 -11.07
C TRP A 289 -0.41 11.28 -10.48
N ASN A 290 -1.54 11.82 -10.04
CA ASN A 290 -1.61 13.17 -9.48
C ASN A 290 -0.76 13.32 -8.20
N MET A 291 -0.73 12.28 -7.37
CA MET A 291 0.06 12.28 -6.14
C MET A 291 1.56 12.16 -6.45
N TYR A 292 1.94 11.18 -7.25
CA TYR A 292 3.35 10.98 -7.61
C TYR A 292 3.92 12.12 -8.50
N ALA A 293 3.07 12.84 -9.22
CA ALA A 293 3.48 14.03 -9.98
C ALA A 293 4.12 15.10 -9.09
N GLY A 294 3.74 15.16 -7.80
CA GLY A 294 4.35 16.05 -6.82
C GLY A 294 5.76 15.64 -6.34
N MET A 295 6.27 14.45 -6.74
CA MET A 295 7.68 14.12 -6.49
C MET A 295 8.62 15.10 -7.17
N THR A 296 9.77 15.37 -6.55
CA THR A 296 10.79 16.21 -7.17
C THR A 296 11.34 15.57 -8.46
N VAL A 297 11.82 16.39 -9.38
CA VAL A 297 12.52 15.92 -10.60
C VAL A 297 13.71 15.03 -10.23
N LYS A 298 14.39 15.36 -9.14
CA LYS A 298 15.52 14.59 -8.62
C LYS A 298 15.10 13.18 -8.18
N ASP A 299 13.99 13.07 -7.43
CA ASP A 299 13.49 11.80 -6.92
C ASP A 299 12.95 10.91 -8.06
N LEU A 300 12.17 11.48 -8.98
CA LEU A 300 11.75 10.76 -10.19
C LEU A 300 12.95 10.29 -11.02
N GLY A 301 14.00 11.15 -11.11
CA GLY A 301 15.23 10.80 -11.77
C GLY A 301 16.01 9.67 -11.08
N ALA A 302 16.00 9.59 -9.75
CA ALA A 302 16.61 8.50 -9.00
C ALA A 302 15.82 7.19 -9.19
N ILE A 303 14.48 7.25 -9.15
CA ILE A 303 13.59 6.11 -9.46
C ILE A 303 13.90 5.57 -10.86
N TYR A 304 13.97 6.43 -11.88
CA TYR A 304 14.34 6.03 -13.24
C TYR A 304 15.71 5.35 -13.27
N THR A 305 16.72 5.93 -12.61
CA THR A 305 18.09 5.38 -12.58
C THR A 305 18.11 3.98 -11.95
N TYR A 306 17.38 3.78 -10.87
CA TYR A 306 17.24 2.45 -10.26
C TYR A 306 16.53 1.47 -11.21
N ILE A 307 15.42 1.85 -11.83
CA ILE A 307 14.68 1.00 -12.77
C ILE A 307 15.56 0.59 -13.94
N GLN A 308 16.35 1.50 -14.49
CA GLN A 308 17.28 1.21 -15.57
C GLN A 308 18.47 0.31 -15.16
N SER A 309 18.73 0.17 -13.86
CA SER A 309 19.75 -0.74 -13.35
C SER A 309 19.26 -2.18 -13.19
N LEU A 310 17.95 -2.42 -13.35
CA LEU A 310 17.35 -3.74 -13.18
C LEU A 310 17.65 -4.65 -14.38
N LYS A 311 17.50 -5.96 -14.15
CA LYS A 311 17.53 -6.96 -15.24
C LYS A 311 16.36 -6.72 -16.21
N PRO A 312 16.60 -6.59 -17.52
CA PRO A 312 15.53 -6.52 -18.51
C PRO A 312 14.66 -7.79 -18.51
N VAL A 313 13.35 -7.64 -18.53
CA VAL A 313 12.39 -8.76 -18.60
C VAL A 313 11.46 -8.53 -19.78
N ASP A 314 11.37 -9.53 -20.66
CA ASP A 314 10.39 -9.49 -21.77
C ASP A 314 9.00 -9.86 -21.24
N ASN A 315 8.15 -8.85 -21.07
CA ASN A 315 6.76 -9.03 -20.67
C ASN A 315 5.88 -8.00 -21.38
N GLN A 316 5.24 -8.41 -22.47
CA GLN A 316 4.26 -7.60 -23.19
C GLN A 316 2.90 -7.68 -22.47
N VAL A 317 2.42 -6.56 -21.97
CA VAL A 317 1.18 -6.48 -21.20
C VAL A 317 0.09 -5.74 -21.99
N ASN A 318 -1.12 -6.33 -22.09
CA ASN A 318 -2.31 -5.60 -22.48
C ASN A 318 -2.85 -4.84 -21.25
N LYS A 319 -2.70 -3.51 -21.26
CA LYS A 319 -2.91 -2.66 -20.07
C LYS A 319 -4.39 -2.45 -19.72
N PHE A 320 -5.31 -2.64 -20.67
CA PHE A 320 -6.73 -2.36 -20.51
C PHE A 320 -7.59 -3.30 -21.34
N LEU A 321 -8.59 -3.92 -20.69
CA LEU A 321 -9.62 -4.71 -21.33
C LEU A 321 -10.98 -4.17 -20.90
N LYS A 322 -11.84 -3.85 -21.86
CA LYS A 322 -13.22 -3.41 -21.59
C LYS A 322 -14.09 -4.57 -21.15
N ALA A 323 -15.05 -4.31 -20.26
CA ALA A 323 -16.04 -5.28 -19.81
C ALA A 323 -16.84 -5.90 -20.97
N GLU A 324 -17.16 -5.12 -22.00
CA GLU A 324 -17.90 -5.59 -23.20
C GLU A 324 -17.09 -6.55 -24.09
N SER A 325 -15.80 -6.68 -23.85
CA SER A 325 -14.89 -7.56 -24.61
C SER A 325 -14.55 -8.86 -23.87
N LEU A 326 -15.13 -9.07 -22.69
CA LEU A 326 -14.99 -10.26 -21.84
C LEU A 326 -16.21 -11.18 -22.00
#